data_b82f34ed204cfec7bd34a49457fb2f11
#
_entry.id   b82f34ed204cfec7bd34a49457fb2f11
#
_cell.length_a   1.000
_cell.length_b   1.000
_cell.length_c   1.000
_cell.angle_alpha   90.00
_cell.angle_beta   90.00
_cell.angle_gamma   90.00
#
_symmetry.space_group_name_H-M   'P 1'
#
loop_
_entity.id
_entity.type
_entity.pdbx_description
1 polymer ?
#
loop_
_entity_poly.entity_id
_entity_poly.type
_entity_poly.pdbx_seq_one_letter_code
_entity_poly.pdbx_strand_id
1 'polypeptide(L)'
;DWFLLAGDGTRLGVQRKGCLYFEQCYWPWEGKAVSEVDLNELSEVLGRSVWTGVAAPGAHLGLSDAGLAALAEGAKRLRESTDRAIVGLFGGNMFEIPQFLFRMDSYLTSVAAEPEACLDLSERLCELHLANLEKWLGAVGPYIGVILFGDDLGGQGGPLMSPATYRRLYKPFHTKLFRRAKELADVKVQ
;
A
#
# COMPACT_ATOMS: atom_id res chain seq x y z
N ASP A 1 -9.60 3.92 -24.83
CA ASP A 1 -8.72 3.70 -23.69
C ASP A 1 -9.02 4.75 -22.60
N TRP A 2 -8.85 4.40 -21.36
CA TRP A 2 -8.95 5.29 -20.20
C TRP A 2 -7.55 5.49 -19.63
N PHE A 3 -7.26 6.69 -19.13
CA PHE A 3 -5.96 7.01 -18.57
C PHE A 3 -6.10 7.44 -17.12
N LEU A 4 -5.28 6.87 -16.25
CA LEU A 4 -5.08 7.35 -14.90
C LEU A 4 -3.97 8.40 -14.92
N LEU A 5 -4.26 9.61 -14.46
CA LEU A 5 -3.32 10.73 -14.45
C LEU A 5 -3.00 11.14 -13.01
N ALA A 6 -1.74 11.49 -12.75
CA ALA A 6 -1.36 12.24 -11.56
C ALA A 6 -1.83 13.71 -11.65
N GLY A 7 -1.74 14.44 -10.55
CA GLY A 7 -2.16 15.85 -10.49
C GLY A 7 -1.38 16.78 -11.43
N ASP A 8 -0.17 16.41 -11.82
CA ASP A 8 0.68 17.13 -12.78
C ASP A 8 0.44 16.70 -14.25
N GLY A 9 -0.52 15.80 -14.48
CA GLY A 9 -0.83 15.26 -15.80
C GLY A 9 0.02 14.05 -16.22
N THR A 10 0.97 13.59 -15.40
CA THR A 10 1.74 12.37 -15.66
C THR A 10 0.80 11.19 -15.81
N ARG A 11 0.95 10.43 -16.90
CA ARG A 11 0.15 9.21 -17.13
C ARG A 11 0.70 8.07 -16.30
N LEU A 12 -0.04 7.68 -15.27
CA LEU A 12 0.32 6.59 -14.34
C LEU A 12 -0.08 5.22 -14.86
N GLY A 13 -1.21 5.13 -15.55
CA GLY A 13 -1.74 3.87 -16.04
C GLY A 13 -2.68 4.05 -17.21
N VAL A 14 -2.93 2.96 -17.92
CA VAL A 14 -3.87 2.88 -19.03
C VAL A 14 -4.77 1.67 -18.89
N GLN A 15 -6.08 1.86 -19.03
CA GLN A 15 -7.04 0.79 -19.24
C GLN A 15 -7.41 0.75 -20.71
N ARG A 16 -6.97 -0.28 -21.42
CA ARG A 16 -7.29 -0.46 -22.82
C ARG A 16 -8.75 -0.86 -22.98
N LYS A 17 -9.35 -0.47 -24.09
CA LYS A 17 -10.72 -0.87 -24.42
C LYS A 17 -10.88 -2.40 -24.36
N GLY A 18 -11.79 -2.87 -23.53
CA GLY A 18 -12.04 -4.30 -23.31
C GLY A 18 -11.22 -4.95 -22.20
N CYS A 19 -10.27 -4.24 -21.58
CA CYS A 19 -9.56 -4.71 -20.39
C CYS A 19 -10.31 -4.32 -19.11
N LEU A 20 -10.20 -5.17 -18.08
CA LEU A 20 -10.86 -4.97 -16.78
C LEU A 20 -9.95 -4.31 -15.74
N TYR A 21 -8.70 -4.01 -16.09
CA TYR A 21 -7.70 -3.46 -15.18
C TYR A 21 -6.87 -2.37 -15.87
N PHE A 22 -6.22 -1.55 -15.05
CA PHE A 22 -5.23 -0.59 -15.51
C PHE A 22 -3.85 -1.23 -15.58
N GLU A 23 -3.21 -1.12 -16.73
CA GLU A 23 -1.77 -1.41 -16.89
C GLU A 23 -0.99 -0.20 -16.40
N GLN A 24 -0.04 -0.41 -15.50
CA GLN A 24 0.89 0.64 -15.10
C GLN A 24 1.80 1.01 -16.27
N CYS A 25 2.05 2.30 -16.46
CA CYS A 25 2.92 2.80 -17.53
C CYS A 25 3.91 3.88 -17.05
N TYR A 26 4.00 4.08 -15.74
CA TYR A 26 4.94 5.01 -15.11
C TYR A 26 5.38 4.46 -13.75
N TRP A 27 6.69 4.46 -13.53
CA TRP A 27 7.31 4.08 -12.25
C TRP A 27 8.21 5.24 -11.82
N PRO A 28 7.93 5.90 -10.69
CA PRO A 28 8.65 7.11 -10.27
C PRO A 28 10.16 6.96 -10.17
N TRP A 29 10.63 5.77 -9.82
CA TRP A 29 12.05 5.44 -9.65
C TRP A 29 12.56 4.41 -10.68
N GLU A 30 11.91 4.33 -11.83
CA GLU A 30 12.35 3.44 -12.91
C GLU A 30 13.80 3.72 -13.30
N GLY A 31 14.58 2.64 -13.43
CA GLY A 31 15.99 2.71 -13.83
C GLY A 31 16.97 3.10 -12.73
N LYS A 32 16.49 3.34 -11.50
CA LYS A 32 17.35 3.58 -10.32
C LYS A 32 17.51 2.30 -9.50
N ALA A 33 18.69 2.13 -8.87
CA ALA A 33 18.87 1.18 -7.79
C ALA A 33 18.22 1.71 -6.49
N VAL A 34 17.89 0.84 -5.54
CA VAL A 34 17.28 1.28 -4.27
C VAL A 34 18.24 2.16 -3.46
N SER A 35 19.54 1.89 -3.55
CA SER A 35 20.60 2.69 -2.90
C SER A 35 20.80 4.09 -3.50
N GLU A 36 20.23 4.37 -4.68
CA GLU A 36 20.40 5.64 -5.40
C GLU A 36 19.27 6.65 -5.17
N VAL A 37 18.21 6.27 -4.44
CA VAL A 37 17.06 7.15 -4.23
C VAL A 37 17.12 7.87 -2.89
N ASP A 38 16.59 9.10 -2.84
CA ASP A 38 16.39 9.80 -1.58
C ASP A 38 15.08 9.35 -0.92
N LEU A 39 15.19 8.61 0.18
CA LEU A 39 14.03 8.10 0.93
C LEU A 39 13.20 9.22 1.59
N ASN A 40 13.69 10.46 1.67
CA ASN A 40 12.90 11.58 2.12
C ASN A 40 11.80 11.97 1.12
N GLU A 41 11.99 11.67 -0.16
CA GLU A 41 11.00 11.90 -1.21
C GLU A 41 9.89 10.84 -1.23
N LEU A 42 10.00 9.75 -0.46
CA LEU A 42 9.11 8.59 -0.54
C LEU A 42 7.62 8.99 -0.42
N SER A 43 7.28 9.89 0.48
CA SER A 43 5.89 10.32 0.67
C SER A 43 5.30 11.03 -0.55
N GLU A 44 6.09 11.87 -1.22
CA GLU A 44 5.69 12.56 -2.45
C GLU A 44 5.57 11.56 -3.61
N VAL A 45 6.57 10.71 -3.75
CA VAL A 45 6.67 9.71 -4.81
C VAL A 45 5.53 8.69 -4.75
N LEU A 46 5.11 8.29 -3.55
CA LEU A 46 3.93 7.43 -3.35
C LEU A 46 2.66 8.07 -3.94
N GLY A 47 2.49 9.38 -3.80
CA GLY A 47 1.36 10.12 -4.38
C GLY A 47 1.33 10.09 -5.92
N ARG A 48 2.44 9.71 -6.56
CA ARG A 48 2.59 9.59 -8.01
C ARG A 48 2.65 8.13 -8.49
N SER A 49 2.32 7.17 -7.65
CA SER A 49 2.22 5.77 -8.05
C SER A 49 0.81 5.41 -8.52
N VAL A 50 0.71 4.44 -9.41
CA VAL A 50 -0.58 3.93 -9.90
C VAL A 50 -1.45 3.39 -8.77
N TRP A 51 -0.82 2.90 -7.71
CA TRP A 51 -1.49 2.29 -6.55
C TRP A 51 -2.47 3.24 -5.87
N THR A 52 -2.13 4.52 -5.72
CA THR A 52 -2.99 5.50 -5.07
C THR A 52 -4.32 5.74 -5.78
N GLY A 53 -4.38 5.46 -7.09
CA GLY A 53 -5.58 5.66 -7.89
C GLY A 53 -6.49 4.44 -8.03
N VAL A 54 -5.98 3.22 -7.80
CA VAL A 54 -6.71 1.98 -8.15
C VAL A 54 -6.81 0.94 -7.04
N ALA A 55 -6.12 1.16 -5.91
CA ALA A 55 -5.91 0.11 -4.91
C ALA A 55 -7.17 -0.33 -4.16
N ALA A 56 -8.06 0.60 -3.82
CA ALA A 56 -9.24 0.28 -3.03
C ALA A 56 -10.39 1.27 -3.27
N PRO A 57 -11.64 0.84 -3.08
CA PRO A 57 -12.76 1.77 -3.01
C PRO A 57 -12.50 2.82 -1.91
N GLY A 58 -12.63 4.09 -2.26
CA GLY A 58 -12.38 5.20 -1.34
C GLY A 58 -10.92 5.66 -1.24
N ALA A 59 -9.97 4.98 -1.89
CA ALA A 59 -8.56 5.42 -1.94
C ALA A 59 -8.41 6.87 -2.45
N HIS A 60 -9.26 7.27 -3.38
CA HIS A 60 -9.31 8.64 -3.93
C HIS A 60 -9.68 9.71 -2.90
N LEU A 61 -10.28 9.34 -1.76
CA LEU A 61 -10.62 10.29 -0.68
C LEU A 61 -9.37 10.74 0.09
N GLY A 62 -8.31 9.93 0.07
CA GLY A 62 -7.06 10.21 0.74
C GLY A 62 -7.18 10.24 2.27
N LEU A 63 -6.12 10.74 2.92
CA LEU A 63 -6.01 10.83 4.38
C LEU A 63 -6.01 12.29 4.87
N SER A 64 -6.57 13.22 4.09
CA SER A 64 -6.88 14.57 4.56
C SER A 64 -8.04 14.54 5.56
N ASP A 65 -8.20 15.59 6.36
CA ASP A 65 -9.29 15.66 7.34
C ASP A 65 -10.66 15.46 6.68
N ALA A 66 -10.88 16.06 5.51
CA ALA A 66 -12.11 15.89 4.75
C ALA A 66 -12.28 14.45 4.22
N GLY A 67 -11.20 13.82 3.75
CA GLY A 67 -11.19 12.43 3.31
C GLY A 67 -11.48 11.47 4.45
N LEU A 68 -10.84 11.66 5.59
CA LEU A 68 -11.05 10.86 6.80
C LEU A 68 -12.49 11.01 7.34
N ALA A 69 -13.04 12.22 7.31
CA ALA A 69 -14.43 12.46 7.70
C ALA A 69 -15.42 11.73 6.76
N ALA A 70 -15.17 11.77 5.45
CA ALA A 70 -15.99 11.06 4.47
C ALA A 70 -15.90 9.53 4.63
N LEU A 71 -14.71 9.00 4.91
CA LEU A 71 -14.50 7.57 5.21
C LEU A 71 -15.24 7.15 6.49
N ALA A 72 -15.13 7.92 7.56
CA ALA A 72 -15.82 7.66 8.82
C ALA A 72 -17.34 7.62 8.64
N GLU A 73 -17.91 8.61 7.95
CA GLU A 73 -19.34 8.66 7.67
C GLU A 73 -19.80 7.50 6.79
N GLY A 74 -19.03 7.14 5.75
CA GLY A 74 -19.30 5.99 4.91
C GLY A 74 -19.26 4.66 5.68
N ALA A 75 -18.25 4.47 6.52
CA ALA A 75 -18.11 3.28 7.36
C ALA A 75 -19.22 3.16 8.39
N LYS A 76 -19.62 4.29 9.01
CA LYS A 76 -20.75 4.36 9.93
C LYS A 76 -22.05 3.94 9.24
N ARG A 77 -22.40 4.56 8.10
CA ARG A 77 -23.60 4.20 7.34
C ARG A 77 -23.61 2.73 6.94
N LEU A 78 -22.47 2.20 6.52
CA LEU A 78 -22.34 0.79 6.20
C LEU A 78 -22.60 -0.07 7.44
N ARG A 79 -22.03 0.27 8.60
CA ARG A 79 -22.26 -0.45 9.86
C ARG A 79 -23.73 -0.45 10.28
N GLU A 80 -24.40 0.66 10.12
CA GLU A 80 -25.83 0.81 10.46
C GLU A 80 -26.77 0.05 9.50
N SER A 81 -26.30 -0.24 8.28
CA SER A 81 -27.10 -0.90 7.24
C SER A 81 -27.03 -2.43 7.27
N THR A 82 -26.13 -3.03 8.06
CA THR A 82 -25.93 -4.49 8.09
C THR A 82 -25.42 -4.99 9.45
N ASP A 83 -25.77 -6.22 9.78
CA ASP A 83 -25.24 -6.98 10.93
C ASP A 83 -23.97 -7.78 10.60
N ARG A 84 -23.57 -7.79 9.33
CA ARG A 84 -22.38 -8.54 8.86
C ARG A 84 -21.08 -7.88 9.29
N ALA A 85 -20.02 -8.69 9.36
CA ALA A 85 -18.68 -8.17 9.55
C ALA A 85 -18.28 -7.25 8.42
N ILE A 86 -17.72 -6.08 8.77
CA ILE A 86 -17.19 -5.13 7.79
C ILE A 86 -15.68 -5.31 7.75
N VAL A 87 -15.15 -5.51 6.55
CA VAL A 87 -13.72 -5.58 6.28
C VAL A 87 -13.27 -4.21 5.77
N GLY A 88 -12.36 -3.59 6.51
CA GLY A 88 -11.70 -2.36 6.09
C GLY A 88 -10.41 -2.70 5.36
N LEU A 89 -10.29 -2.30 4.10
CA LEU A 89 -9.07 -2.47 3.32
C LEU A 89 -8.13 -1.29 3.58
N PHE A 90 -7.07 -1.54 4.33
CA PHE A 90 -6.00 -0.56 4.58
C PHE A 90 -4.89 -0.66 3.54
N GLY A 91 -4.52 -1.88 3.14
CA GLY A 91 -3.36 -2.15 2.31
C GLY A 91 -2.09 -2.25 3.15
N GLY A 92 -1.29 -1.19 3.20
CA GLY A 92 -0.05 -1.18 3.99
C GLY A 92 1.02 -2.14 3.45
N ASN A 93 1.04 -2.32 2.13
CA ASN A 93 1.89 -3.27 1.42
C ASN A 93 3.37 -2.88 1.54
N MET A 94 4.17 -3.76 2.12
CA MET A 94 5.59 -3.54 2.36
C MET A 94 6.46 -4.01 1.18
N PHE A 95 6.03 -5.06 0.49
CA PHE A 95 6.77 -5.68 -0.61
C PHE A 95 6.28 -5.23 -1.99
N GLU A 96 4.97 -5.05 -2.16
CA GLU A 96 4.40 -4.67 -3.46
C GLU A 96 4.60 -3.19 -3.79
N ILE A 97 4.47 -2.28 -2.81
CA ILE A 97 4.61 -0.83 -3.08
C ILE A 97 5.93 -0.51 -3.76
N PRO A 98 7.11 -0.99 -3.32
CA PRO A 98 8.35 -0.76 -4.04
C PRO A 98 8.34 -1.25 -5.50
N GLN A 99 7.59 -2.30 -5.81
CA GLN A 99 7.47 -2.78 -7.20
C GLN A 99 6.72 -1.77 -8.09
N PHE A 100 5.79 -1.00 -7.52
CA PHE A 100 5.12 0.10 -8.22
C PHE A 100 6.00 1.35 -8.35
N LEU A 101 7.08 1.45 -7.60
CA LEU A 101 8.04 2.56 -7.66
C LEU A 101 9.20 2.29 -8.62
N PHE A 102 9.76 1.06 -8.60
CA PHE A 102 10.98 0.69 -9.32
C PHE A 102 10.77 -0.23 -10.52
N ARG A 103 9.58 -0.77 -10.75
CA ARG A 103 9.24 -1.98 -11.50
C ARG A 103 9.56 -3.25 -10.71
N MET A 104 8.74 -4.26 -10.91
CA MET A 104 8.85 -5.54 -10.22
C MET A 104 10.21 -6.23 -10.45
N ASP A 105 10.65 -6.31 -11.69
CA ASP A 105 11.90 -6.95 -12.10
C ASP A 105 13.12 -6.26 -11.47
N SER A 106 13.15 -4.94 -11.49
CA SER A 106 14.24 -4.15 -10.90
C SER A 106 14.24 -4.27 -9.38
N TYR A 107 13.07 -4.16 -8.73
CA TYR A 107 13.01 -4.26 -7.27
C TYR A 107 13.38 -5.66 -6.76
N LEU A 108 12.93 -6.72 -7.42
CA LEU A 108 13.33 -8.09 -7.06
C LEU A 108 14.84 -8.31 -7.20
N THR A 109 15.46 -7.67 -8.19
CA THR A 109 16.93 -7.69 -8.34
C THR A 109 17.59 -6.97 -7.17
N SER A 110 17.10 -5.80 -6.76
CA SER A 110 17.64 -5.06 -5.61
C SER A 110 17.46 -5.82 -4.29
N VAL A 111 16.36 -6.53 -4.09
CA VAL A 111 16.16 -7.41 -2.91
C VAL A 111 17.29 -8.44 -2.76
N ALA A 112 17.83 -8.92 -3.87
CA ALA A 112 18.94 -9.87 -3.87
C ALA A 112 20.31 -9.19 -3.80
N ALA A 113 20.49 -8.08 -4.50
CA ALA A 113 21.78 -7.41 -4.67
C ALA A 113 22.08 -6.36 -3.58
N GLU A 114 21.04 -5.68 -3.09
CA GLU A 114 21.14 -4.53 -2.18
C GLU A 114 20.21 -4.69 -0.96
N PRO A 115 20.27 -5.81 -0.20
CA PRO A 115 19.31 -6.10 0.86
C PRO A 115 19.29 -5.06 1.99
N GLU A 116 20.40 -4.36 2.25
CA GLU A 116 20.46 -3.30 3.27
C GLU A 116 19.69 -2.05 2.81
N ALA A 117 19.86 -1.62 1.56
CA ALA A 117 19.08 -0.51 1.01
C ALA A 117 17.58 -0.83 0.97
N CYS A 118 17.22 -2.09 0.66
CA CYS A 118 15.83 -2.55 0.74
C CYS A 118 15.30 -2.56 2.18
N LEU A 119 16.15 -2.82 3.17
CA LEU A 119 15.78 -2.75 4.59
C LEU A 119 15.48 -1.30 5.00
N ASP A 120 16.35 -0.35 4.64
CA ASP A 120 16.18 1.09 4.91
C ASP A 120 14.87 1.62 4.26
N LEU A 121 14.62 1.23 3.01
CA LEU A 121 13.37 1.55 2.32
C LEU A 121 12.16 0.98 3.05
N SER A 122 12.23 -0.29 3.49
CA SER A 122 11.15 -0.93 4.23
C SER A 122 10.90 -0.26 5.58
N GLU A 123 11.95 0.18 6.27
CA GLU A 123 11.81 0.93 7.53
C GLU A 123 11.09 2.26 7.30
N ARG A 124 11.52 3.03 6.31
CA ARG A 124 10.90 4.31 5.97
C ARG A 124 9.45 4.15 5.51
N LEU A 125 9.15 3.14 4.71
CA LEU A 125 7.80 2.83 4.28
C LEU A 125 6.90 2.43 5.46
N CYS A 126 7.42 1.62 6.39
CA CYS A 126 6.71 1.22 7.60
C CYS A 126 6.34 2.43 8.48
N GLU A 127 7.24 3.40 8.65
CA GLU A 127 6.94 4.65 9.37
C GLU A 127 5.75 5.39 8.76
N LEU A 128 5.74 5.55 7.44
CA LEU A 128 4.63 6.18 6.73
C LEU A 128 3.33 5.40 6.89
N HIS A 129 3.39 4.08 6.79
CA HIS A 129 2.22 3.23 6.99
C HIS A 129 1.68 3.30 8.41
N LEU A 130 2.55 3.33 9.43
CA LEU A 130 2.13 3.47 10.83
C LEU A 130 1.40 4.80 11.06
N ALA A 131 1.95 5.91 10.56
CA ALA A 131 1.31 7.22 10.66
C ALA A 131 -0.06 7.25 9.93
N ASN A 132 -0.14 6.63 8.76
CA ASN A 132 -1.38 6.53 8.00
C ASN A 132 -2.40 5.60 8.68
N LEU A 133 -1.96 4.49 9.25
CA LEU A 133 -2.78 3.52 9.98
C LEU A 133 -3.47 4.18 11.19
N GLU A 134 -2.74 5.00 11.94
CA GLU A 134 -3.29 5.72 13.09
C GLU A 134 -4.43 6.65 12.68
N LYS A 135 -4.24 7.45 11.63
CA LYS A 135 -5.27 8.34 11.09
C LYS A 135 -6.47 7.56 10.58
N TRP A 136 -6.21 6.51 9.80
CA TRP A 136 -7.27 5.73 9.17
C TRP A 136 -8.10 4.95 10.19
N LEU A 137 -7.47 4.25 11.15
CA LEU A 137 -8.20 3.56 12.22
C LEU A 137 -8.89 4.51 13.18
N GLY A 138 -8.34 5.70 13.40
CA GLY A 138 -9.04 6.76 14.14
C GLY A 138 -10.38 7.14 13.51
N ALA A 139 -10.47 7.09 12.19
CA ALA A 139 -11.69 7.40 11.45
C ALA A 139 -12.65 6.20 11.35
N VAL A 140 -12.15 5.00 10.98
CA VAL A 140 -13.03 3.87 10.62
C VAL A 140 -13.03 2.74 11.64
N GLY A 141 -12.08 2.70 12.56
CA GLY A 141 -11.89 1.62 13.53
C GLY A 141 -13.17 1.22 14.28
N PRO A 142 -14.00 2.17 14.76
CA PRO A 142 -15.25 1.83 15.47
C PRO A 142 -16.29 1.09 14.62
N TYR A 143 -16.14 1.08 13.30
CA TYR A 143 -17.15 0.58 12.38
C TYR A 143 -16.77 -0.72 11.67
N ILE A 144 -15.50 -1.14 11.76
CA ILE A 144 -14.98 -2.35 11.11
C ILE A 144 -14.69 -3.45 12.12
N GLY A 145 -14.86 -4.71 11.73
CA GLY A 145 -14.49 -5.87 12.54
C GLY A 145 -13.20 -6.57 12.09
N VAL A 146 -12.79 -6.31 10.85
CA VAL A 146 -11.58 -6.89 10.26
C VAL A 146 -10.83 -5.79 9.52
N ILE A 147 -9.52 -5.71 9.74
CA ILE A 147 -8.61 -4.91 8.90
C ILE A 147 -7.88 -5.84 7.95
N LEU A 148 -7.87 -5.50 6.66
CA LEU A 148 -7.16 -6.22 5.62
C LEU A 148 -5.87 -5.46 5.27
N PHE A 149 -4.73 -6.14 5.46
CA PHE A 149 -3.44 -5.72 4.92
C PHE A 149 -3.19 -6.43 3.60
N GLY A 150 -2.51 -5.76 2.69
CA GLY A 150 -2.04 -6.38 1.45
C GLY A 150 -0.59 -6.86 1.60
N ASP A 151 -0.16 -7.68 0.73
CA ASP A 151 1.17 -7.93 0.20
C ASP A 151 1.17 -9.25 -0.57
N ASP A 152 1.44 -9.20 -1.85
CA ASP A 152 1.49 -10.39 -2.68
C ASP A 152 2.90 -10.98 -2.65
N LEU A 153 3.09 -12.00 -1.80
CA LEU A 153 4.39 -12.62 -1.53
C LEU A 153 4.70 -13.82 -2.45
N GLY A 154 3.79 -14.16 -3.35
CA GLY A 154 3.90 -15.34 -4.19
C GLY A 154 3.35 -15.15 -5.60
N GLY A 155 3.78 -16.00 -6.52
CA GLY A 155 3.25 -16.13 -7.86
C GLY A 155 2.76 -17.56 -8.11
N GLN A 156 2.31 -17.87 -9.35
CA GLN A 156 1.83 -19.21 -9.70
C GLN A 156 2.89 -20.31 -9.51
N GLY A 157 4.16 -19.95 -9.58
CA GLY A 157 5.28 -20.91 -9.42
C GLY A 157 5.77 -21.07 -7.98
N GLY A 158 5.28 -20.27 -7.03
CA GLY A 158 5.71 -20.30 -5.64
C GLY A 158 6.06 -18.92 -5.07
N PRO A 159 6.74 -18.86 -3.90
CA PRO A 159 7.12 -17.61 -3.27
C PRO A 159 8.08 -16.78 -4.15
N LEU A 160 7.90 -15.46 -4.15
CA LEU A 160 8.77 -14.52 -4.88
C LEU A 160 10.12 -14.28 -4.21
N MET A 161 10.25 -14.70 -2.95
CA MET A 161 11.50 -14.63 -2.20
C MET A 161 11.65 -15.82 -1.25
N SER A 162 12.88 -16.05 -0.76
CA SER A 162 13.10 -17.08 0.25
C SER A 162 12.46 -16.71 1.60
N PRO A 163 12.06 -17.71 2.42
CA PRO A 163 11.59 -17.43 3.78
C PRO A 163 12.62 -16.68 4.65
N ALA A 164 13.92 -16.84 4.38
CA ALA A 164 14.97 -16.13 5.07
C ALA A 164 14.96 -14.64 4.71
N THR A 165 14.84 -14.31 3.42
CA THR A 165 14.71 -12.94 2.92
C THR A 165 13.47 -12.26 3.52
N TYR A 166 12.32 -12.92 3.50
CA TYR A 166 11.10 -12.40 4.11
C TYR A 166 11.27 -12.10 5.60
N ARG A 167 11.84 -13.04 6.37
CA ARG A 167 12.06 -12.85 7.81
C ARG A 167 12.98 -11.68 8.12
N ARG A 168 13.94 -11.39 7.23
CA ARG A 168 14.88 -10.29 7.40
C ARG A 168 14.28 -8.96 6.99
N LEU A 169 13.71 -8.86 5.80
CA LEU A 169 13.39 -7.58 5.15
C LEU A 169 11.95 -7.10 5.39
N TYR A 170 10.97 -7.99 5.65
CA TYR A 170 9.55 -7.62 5.67
C TYR A 170 8.82 -8.03 6.94
N LYS A 171 9.05 -9.23 7.46
CA LYS A 171 8.35 -9.74 8.64
C LYS A 171 8.39 -8.81 9.87
N PRO A 172 9.52 -8.15 10.21
CA PRO A 172 9.55 -7.21 11.33
C PRO A 172 8.56 -6.06 11.18
N PHE A 173 8.40 -5.55 9.97
CA PHE A 173 7.52 -4.43 9.66
C PHE A 173 6.05 -4.86 9.63
N HIS A 174 5.72 -5.99 9.02
CA HIS A 174 4.38 -6.58 9.13
C HIS A 174 3.99 -6.79 10.59
N THR A 175 4.92 -7.28 11.42
CA THR A 175 4.67 -7.45 12.86
C THR A 175 4.36 -6.13 13.56
N LYS A 176 5.11 -5.05 13.24
CA LYS A 176 4.85 -3.71 13.79
C LYS A 176 3.45 -3.21 13.39
N LEU A 177 3.10 -3.29 12.10
CA LEU A 177 1.82 -2.84 11.57
C LEU A 177 0.64 -3.62 12.18
N PHE A 178 0.71 -4.95 12.21
CA PHE A 178 -0.38 -5.80 12.73
C PHE A 178 -0.58 -5.62 14.24
N ARG A 179 0.51 -5.45 14.98
CA ARG A 179 0.43 -5.15 16.42
C ARG A 179 -0.23 -3.79 16.62
N ARG A 180 0.25 -2.77 15.89
CA ARG A 180 -0.29 -1.41 16.03
C ARG A 180 -1.77 -1.33 15.69
N ALA A 181 -2.23 -2.04 14.66
CA ALA A 181 -3.65 -2.11 14.31
C ALA A 181 -4.51 -2.64 15.49
N LYS A 182 -4.05 -3.71 16.13
CA LYS A 182 -4.74 -4.30 17.30
C LYS A 182 -4.69 -3.44 18.57
N GLU A 183 -3.69 -2.58 18.70
CA GLU A 183 -3.61 -1.60 19.80
C GLU A 183 -4.57 -0.44 19.59
N LEU A 184 -4.81 -0.05 18.33
CA LEU A 184 -5.63 1.11 17.98
C LEU A 184 -7.13 0.80 17.91
N ALA A 185 -7.51 -0.44 17.59
CA ALA A 185 -8.90 -0.82 17.42
C ALA A 185 -9.14 -2.30 17.74
N ASP A 186 -10.36 -2.64 18.16
CA ASP A 186 -10.79 -4.04 18.36
C ASP A 186 -11.11 -4.70 17.02
N VAL A 187 -10.06 -5.04 16.27
CA VAL A 187 -10.15 -5.63 14.93
C VAL A 187 -9.38 -6.94 14.82
N LYS A 188 -9.89 -7.83 13.98
CA LYS A 188 -9.11 -8.97 13.47
C LYS A 188 -8.22 -8.48 12.33
N VAL A 189 -7.02 -9.04 12.25
CA VAL A 189 -6.06 -8.74 11.17
C VAL A 189 -6.09 -9.89 10.17
N GLN A 190 -6.26 -9.55 8.91
CA GLN A 190 -6.18 -10.45 7.75
C GLN A 190 -5.15 -9.93 6.76
#